data_fa9b2d7c844b0f1788d09e946c8a7244
#
_entry.id   fa9b2d7c844b0f1788d09e946c8a7244
#
_cell.length_a   1.000
_cell.length_b   1.000
_cell.length_c   1.000
_cell.angle_alpha   90.00
_cell.angle_beta   90.00
_cell.angle_gamma   90.00
#
_symmetry.space_group_name_H-M   'P 1'
#
loop_
_entity.id
_entity.type
_entity.pdbx_description
1 polymer ?
#
loop_
_entity_poly.entity_id
_entity_poly.type
_entity_poly.pdbx_seq_one_letter_code
_entity_poly.pdbx_strand_id
1 'polypeptide(L)'
;MPAPQVKSREEIARFCEEIAHAALHPSGTCRMGSDAEAVVSPELRVHGIQRLRVADASIMPTLVSGNPNSVCIMIGEKLADMIRRERQ
;
A
#
# COMPACT_ATOMS: atom_id res chain seq x y z
N MET A 1 7.16 -21.51 5.60
CA MET A 1 6.26 -22.68 5.78
C MET A 1 6.18 -23.06 7.25
N PRO A 2 4.99 -23.27 7.79
CA PRO A 2 4.87 -23.79 9.14
C PRO A 2 5.46 -25.20 9.28
N ALA A 3 5.97 -25.51 10.46
CA ALA A 3 6.47 -26.84 10.74
C ALA A 3 5.32 -27.88 10.70
N PRO A 4 5.61 -29.17 10.44
CA PRO A 4 4.55 -30.20 10.35
C PRO A 4 3.65 -30.30 11.57
N GLN A 5 4.12 -29.92 12.75
CA GLN A 5 3.32 -29.92 13.97
C GLN A 5 2.31 -28.75 14.03
N VAL A 6 2.43 -27.76 13.17
CA VAL A 6 1.52 -26.62 13.12
C VAL A 6 0.39 -26.94 12.15
N LYS A 7 -0.73 -27.49 12.66
CA LYS A 7 -1.82 -27.99 11.83
C LYS A 7 -3.15 -27.31 12.06
N SER A 8 -3.42 -26.76 13.25
CA SER A 8 -4.69 -26.12 13.53
C SER A 8 -4.65 -24.64 13.12
N ARG A 9 -5.82 -24.05 12.94
CA ARG A 9 -5.94 -22.63 12.61
C ARG A 9 -5.33 -21.73 13.69
N GLU A 10 -5.53 -22.11 14.96
CA GLU A 10 -4.97 -21.39 16.10
C GLU A 10 -3.46 -21.48 16.15
N GLU A 11 -2.91 -22.67 15.87
CA GLU A 11 -1.47 -22.88 15.81
C GLU A 11 -0.84 -22.09 14.68
N ILE A 12 -1.49 -22.04 13.51
CA ILE A 12 -1.02 -21.27 12.36
C ILE A 12 -1.03 -19.78 12.70
N ALA A 13 -2.10 -19.27 13.33
CA ALA A 13 -2.19 -17.87 13.71
C ALA A 13 -1.08 -17.49 14.70
N ARG A 14 -0.82 -18.37 15.69
CA ARG A 14 0.24 -18.16 16.68
C ARG A 14 1.62 -18.19 16.04
N PHE A 15 1.84 -19.13 15.12
CA PHE A 15 3.08 -19.20 14.35
C PHE A 15 3.33 -17.91 13.57
N CYS A 16 2.29 -17.38 12.91
CA CYS A 16 2.39 -16.12 12.17
C CYS A 16 2.74 -14.95 13.07
N GLU A 17 2.13 -14.86 14.26
CA GLU A 17 2.43 -13.78 15.22
C GLU A 17 3.88 -13.81 15.68
N GLU A 18 4.45 -15.00 15.87
CA GLU A 18 5.80 -15.16 16.39
C GLU A 18 6.88 -14.97 15.31
N ILE A 19 6.61 -15.39 14.07
CA ILE A 19 7.65 -15.54 13.05
C ILE A 19 7.44 -14.63 11.85
N ALA A 20 6.20 -14.22 11.55
CA ALA A 20 5.92 -13.41 10.38
C ALA A 20 6.65 -12.06 10.43
N HIS A 21 7.21 -11.66 9.32
CA HIS A 21 7.85 -10.35 9.17
C HIS A 21 7.66 -9.89 7.72
N ALA A 22 7.85 -8.58 7.49
CA ALA A 22 7.77 -8.03 6.16
C ALA A 22 8.99 -8.47 5.33
N ALA A 23 8.76 -8.76 4.06
CA ALA A 23 9.84 -9.02 3.10
C ALA A 23 10.34 -7.71 2.47
N LEU A 24 10.34 -6.61 3.23
CA LEU A 24 10.76 -5.26 2.82
C LEU A 24 9.88 -4.64 1.73
N HIS A 25 8.62 -5.09 1.62
CA HIS A 25 7.67 -4.59 0.64
C HIS A 25 6.30 -4.25 1.25
N PRO A 26 6.24 -3.43 2.33
CA PRO A 26 4.95 -3.05 2.91
C PRO A 26 4.18 -2.12 1.96
N SER A 27 2.86 -2.21 2.00
CA SER A 27 2.00 -1.38 1.15
C SER A 27 0.62 -1.21 1.78
N GLY A 28 -0.17 -0.27 1.27
CA GLY A 28 -1.58 -0.16 1.59
C GLY A 28 -1.96 0.67 2.80
N THR A 29 -1.01 1.20 3.57
CA THR A 29 -1.33 1.95 4.79
C THR A 29 -1.99 3.31 4.52
N CYS A 30 -1.84 3.86 3.31
CA CYS A 30 -2.53 5.08 2.86
C CYS A 30 -3.37 4.76 1.62
N ARG A 31 -4.17 3.72 1.69
CA ARG A 31 -4.94 3.18 0.56
C ARG A 31 -5.73 4.25 -0.17
N MET A 32 -5.61 4.28 -1.50
CA MET A 32 -6.41 5.19 -2.32
C MET A 32 -7.80 4.62 -2.56
N GLY A 33 -8.76 5.52 -2.73
CA GLY A 33 -10.13 5.15 -3.04
C GLY A 33 -11.06 6.34 -2.88
N SER A 34 -12.31 6.14 -3.27
CA SER A 34 -13.37 7.14 -3.12
C SER A 34 -14.30 6.86 -1.95
N ASP A 35 -14.08 5.76 -1.24
CA ASP A 35 -14.89 5.39 -0.07
C ASP A 35 -14.42 6.12 1.19
N ALA A 36 -15.24 6.07 2.24
CA ALA A 36 -15.01 6.81 3.48
C ALA A 36 -13.75 6.37 4.24
N GLU A 37 -13.30 5.13 4.03
CA GLU A 37 -12.13 4.58 4.74
C GLU A 37 -10.81 4.76 3.97
N ALA A 38 -10.86 5.21 2.73
CA ALA A 38 -9.63 5.49 1.97
C ALA A 38 -8.91 6.70 2.55
N VAL A 39 -7.57 6.65 2.59
CA VAL A 39 -6.76 7.75 3.11
C VAL A 39 -6.54 8.81 2.04
N VAL A 40 -6.34 8.42 0.79
CA VAL A 40 -6.15 9.35 -0.33
C VAL A 40 -7.18 9.08 -1.43
N SER A 41 -7.45 10.10 -2.24
CA SER A 41 -8.33 10.01 -3.41
C SER A 41 -7.60 9.30 -4.56
N PRO A 42 -8.30 8.94 -5.67
CA PRO A 42 -7.62 8.44 -6.87
C PRO A 42 -6.60 9.41 -7.48
N GLU A 43 -6.65 10.69 -7.13
CA GLU A 43 -5.64 11.69 -7.51
C GLU A 43 -4.53 11.81 -6.46
N LEU A 44 -4.49 10.90 -5.49
CA LEU A 44 -3.50 10.79 -4.42
C LEU A 44 -3.50 11.95 -3.43
N ARG A 45 -4.61 12.69 -3.35
CA ARG A 45 -4.80 13.76 -2.36
C ARG A 45 -5.33 13.19 -1.06
N VAL A 46 -4.72 13.57 0.05
CA VAL A 46 -5.18 13.12 1.37
C VAL A 46 -6.57 13.70 1.66
N HIS A 47 -7.52 12.82 2.00
CA HIS A 47 -8.87 13.24 2.35
C HIS A 47 -8.87 14.12 3.60
N GLY A 48 -9.54 15.26 3.53
CA GLY A 48 -9.69 16.17 4.67
C GLY A 48 -8.52 17.12 4.89
N ILE A 49 -7.45 17.01 4.12
CA ILE A 49 -6.29 17.91 4.23
C ILE A 49 -5.99 18.48 2.86
N GLN A 50 -5.84 19.80 2.77
CA GLN A 50 -5.53 20.44 1.50
C GLN A 50 -4.03 20.44 1.23
N ARG A 51 -3.66 20.37 -0.03
CA ARG A 51 -2.28 20.50 -0.52
C ARG A 51 -1.33 19.40 -0.04
N LEU A 52 -1.88 18.23 0.28
CA LEU A 52 -1.08 17.08 0.69
C LEU A 52 -1.43 15.88 -0.18
N ARG A 53 -0.41 15.22 -0.70
CA ARG A 53 -0.54 13.99 -1.49
C ARG A 53 0.43 12.95 -1.00
N VAL A 54 0.12 11.68 -1.30
CA VAL A 54 0.99 10.54 -1.00
C VAL A 54 1.25 9.81 -2.31
N ALA A 55 2.51 9.49 -2.60
CA ALA A 55 2.91 8.85 -3.84
C ALA A 55 3.97 7.77 -3.59
N ASP A 56 3.59 6.72 -2.90
CA ASP A 56 4.45 5.56 -2.65
C ASP A 56 3.60 4.29 -2.57
N ALA A 57 4.19 3.18 -2.17
CA ALA A 57 3.50 1.90 -2.09
C ALA A 57 2.33 1.91 -1.10
N SER A 58 2.29 2.85 -0.16
CA SER A 58 1.21 2.91 0.84
C SER A 58 -0.15 3.22 0.22
N ILE A 59 -0.19 3.80 -0.99
CA ILE A 59 -1.48 4.11 -1.65
C ILE A 59 -2.13 2.89 -2.30
N MET A 60 -1.45 1.77 -2.44
CA MET A 60 -1.96 0.59 -3.14
C MET A 60 -3.17 0.00 -2.41
N PRO A 61 -4.35 -0.11 -3.07
CA PRO A 61 -5.52 -0.76 -2.45
C PRO A 61 -5.33 -2.26 -2.30
N THR A 62 -4.57 -2.88 -3.20
CA THR A 62 -4.17 -4.28 -3.13
C THR A 62 -2.71 -4.40 -3.51
N LEU A 63 -2.03 -5.40 -2.97
CA LEU A 63 -0.63 -5.64 -3.29
C LEU A 63 -0.50 -6.15 -4.73
N VAL A 64 0.46 -5.59 -5.47
CA VAL A 64 0.78 -6.09 -6.82
C VAL A 64 1.44 -7.47 -6.74
N SER A 65 1.37 -8.24 -7.84
CA SER A 65 1.84 -9.63 -7.85
C SER A 65 3.36 -9.81 -7.93
N GLY A 66 4.11 -8.73 -8.10
CA GLY A 66 5.58 -8.77 -8.13
C GLY A 66 6.18 -7.84 -7.09
N ASN A 67 7.47 -7.58 -7.18
CA ASN A 67 8.10 -6.56 -6.35
C ASN A 67 7.50 -5.20 -6.68
N PRO A 68 7.13 -4.38 -5.68
CA PRO A 68 6.44 -3.12 -5.95
C PRO A 68 7.33 -1.97 -6.41
N ASN A 69 8.66 -2.16 -6.53
CA ASN A 69 9.57 -1.07 -6.83
C ASN A 69 9.26 -0.35 -8.16
N SER A 70 9.03 -1.11 -9.24
CA SER A 70 8.71 -0.51 -10.54
C SER A 70 7.36 0.20 -10.52
N VAL A 71 6.39 -0.33 -9.76
CA VAL A 71 5.09 0.33 -9.58
C VAL A 71 5.24 1.62 -8.79
N CYS A 72 6.10 1.64 -7.76
CA CYS A 72 6.38 2.86 -6.99
C CYS A 72 7.00 3.95 -7.86
N ILE A 73 7.92 3.58 -8.75
CA ILE A 73 8.50 4.53 -9.69
C ILE A 73 7.41 5.11 -10.60
N MET A 74 6.52 4.27 -11.11
CA MET A 74 5.39 4.68 -11.94
C MET A 74 4.45 5.63 -11.19
N ILE A 75 4.15 5.32 -9.93
CA ILE A 75 3.29 6.16 -9.09
C ILE A 75 3.89 7.56 -8.94
N GLY A 76 5.18 7.66 -8.67
CA GLY A 76 5.87 8.94 -8.56
C GLY A 76 5.86 9.73 -9.87
N GLU A 77 6.16 9.07 -10.99
CA GLU A 77 6.14 9.69 -12.31
C GLU A 77 4.73 10.19 -12.66
N LYS A 78 3.72 9.38 -12.40
CA LYS A 78 2.33 9.74 -12.69
C LYS A 78 1.87 10.94 -11.87
N LEU A 79 2.21 10.98 -10.58
CA LEU A 79 1.85 12.10 -9.73
C LEU A 79 2.57 13.38 -10.16
N ALA A 80 3.84 13.29 -10.49
CA ALA A 80 4.58 14.46 -10.98
C ALA A 80 3.93 15.05 -12.24
N ASP A 81 3.47 14.19 -13.15
CA ASP A 81 2.76 14.62 -14.35
C ASP A 81 1.43 15.29 -14.02
N MET A 82 0.67 14.73 -13.08
CA MET A 82 -0.61 15.30 -12.65
C MET A 82 -0.43 16.68 -12.03
N ILE A 83 0.59 16.88 -11.19
CA ILE A 83 0.89 18.18 -10.60
C ILE A 83 1.27 19.19 -11.66
N ARG A 84 2.11 18.76 -12.61
CA ARG A 84 2.53 19.64 -13.71
C ARG A 84 1.35 20.13 -14.54
N ARG A 85 0.41 19.23 -14.85
CA ARG A 85 -0.79 19.57 -15.62
C ARG A 85 -1.71 20.52 -14.88
N GLU A 86 -1.82 20.40 -13.58
CA GLU A 86 -2.65 21.30 -12.76
C GLU A 86 -2.12 22.71 -12.70
N ARG A 87 -0.83 22.90 -12.94
CA ARG A 87 -0.18 24.23 -12.91
C ARG A 87 -0.17 24.94 -14.26
N GLN A 88 -0.65 24.28 -15.31
CA GLN A 88 -0.72 24.86 -16.65
C GLN A 88 -1.98 25.68 -16.91
#